data_332daaed6cb8bc4fcb3723a87d1a04b1
#
_entry.id   332daaed6cb8bc4fcb3723a87d1a04b1
#
_cell.length_a   1.000
_cell.length_b   1.000
_cell.length_c   1.000
_cell.angle_alpha   90.00
_cell.angle_beta   90.00
_cell.angle_gamma   90.00
#
_symmetry.space_group_name_H-M   'P 1'
#
loop_
_entity.id
_entity.type
_entity.pdbx_description
1 polymer ?
#
loop_
_entity_poly.entity_id
_entity_poly.type
_entity_poly.pdbx_seq_one_letter_code
_entity_poly.pdbx_strand_id
1 'polypeptide(L)'
;MTLNVIQGDDFFYYFTFEGDEIKSADFCIVSGNPCTIPLVKTDKPNVWELKIAKDTTKDMYVGDCRCYTKVEYNNTIVKIFTEVNKLRVNYKYNKESEN
;
A
#
# COMPACT_ATOMS: atom_id res chain seq x y z
N MET A 1 -1.90 5.24 10.94
CA MET A 1 -1.04 4.04 10.91
C MET A 1 -0.04 4.17 9.77
N THR A 2 1.19 3.83 10.02
CA THR A 2 2.27 3.90 9.05
C THR A 2 2.67 2.51 8.58
N LEU A 3 2.77 2.32 7.28
CA LEU A 3 3.37 1.11 6.71
C LEU A 3 4.84 1.41 6.41
N ASN A 4 5.70 0.44 6.68
CA ASN A 4 7.14 0.58 6.47
C ASN A 4 7.58 -0.33 5.33
N VAL A 5 8.18 0.28 4.32
CA VAL A 5 8.65 -0.40 3.11
C VAL A 5 10.17 -0.28 3.07
N ILE A 6 10.83 -1.35 2.65
CA ILE A 6 12.28 -1.37 2.47
C ILE A 6 12.58 -1.32 0.98
N GLN A 7 13.42 -0.37 0.56
CA GLN A 7 13.88 -0.29 -0.82
C GLN A 7 14.46 -1.63 -1.27
N GLY A 8 14.03 -2.11 -2.43
CA GLY A 8 14.55 -3.33 -3.02
C GLY A 8 13.95 -4.62 -2.50
N ASP A 9 13.01 -4.56 -1.55
CA ASP A 9 12.32 -5.72 -1.04
C ASP A 9 10.86 -5.72 -1.47
N ASP A 10 10.28 -6.90 -1.62
CA ASP A 10 8.83 -7.02 -1.79
C ASP A 10 8.13 -6.60 -0.51
N PHE A 11 6.99 -5.94 -0.64
CA PHE A 11 6.18 -5.53 0.49
C PHE A 11 4.77 -6.06 0.34
N PHE A 12 4.22 -6.59 1.42
CA PHE A 12 2.86 -7.13 1.46
C PHE A 12 2.11 -6.57 2.65
N TYR A 13 0.84 -6.22 2.44
CA TYR A 13 -0.06 -5.85 3.51
C TYR A 13 -1.48 -6.25 3.14
N TYR A 14 -2.26 -6.69 4.11
CA TYR A 14 -3.63 -7.15 3.88
C TYR A 14 -4.60 -6.20 4.54
N PHE A 15 -5.50 -5.65 3.75
CA PHE A 15 -6.59 -4.81 4.23
C PHE A 15 -7.84 -5.66 4.42
N THR A 16 -8.55 -5.42 5.52
CA THR A 16 -9.87 -6.00 5.73
C THR A 16 -10.87 -4.86 5.72
N PHE A 17 -11.81 -4.92 4.81
CA PHE A 17 -12.84 -3.89 4.66
C PHE A 17 -14.18 -4.43 5.13
N GLU A 18 -14.97 -3.57 5.77
CA GLU A 18 -16.32 -3.91 6.20
C GLU A 18 -17.34 -3.35 5.21
N GLY A 19 -18.55 -3.92 5.22
CA GLY A 19 -19.66 -3.45 4.44
C GLY A 19 -20.02 -4.35 3.30
N ASP A 20 -20.59 -3.74 2.25
CA ASP A 20 -21.09 -4.45 1.10
C ASP A 20 -19.95 -5.04 0.26
N GLU A 21 -20.35 -5.81 -0.73
CA GLU A 21 -19.39 -6.44 -1.62
C GLU A 21 -18.57 -5.40 -2.37
N ILE A 22 -17.25 -5.61 -2.41
CA ILE A 22 -16.30 -4.69 -3.00
C ILE A 22 -16.06 -5.06 -4.46
N LYS A 23 -16.16 -4.06 -5.33
CA LYS A 23 -15.86 -4.20 -6.74
C LYS A 23 -14.36 -4.06 -7.00
N SER A 24 -13.73 -3.05 -6.42
CA SER A 24 -12.30 -2.79 -6.59
C SER A 24 -11.76 -1.97 -5.43
N ALA A 25 -10.47 -2.04 -5.23
CA ALA A 25 -9.78 -1.24 -4.22
C ALA A 25 -8.40 -0.85 -4.72
N ASP A 26 -7.97 0.37 -4.39
CA ASP A 26 -6.69 0.90 -4.79
C ASP A 26 -5.98 1.54 -3.61
N PHE A 27 -4.67 1.34 -3.55
CA PHE A 27 -3.81 2.04 -2.61
C PHE A 27 -3.18 3.23 -3.35
N CYS A 28 -3.49 4.44 -2.88
CA CYS A 28 -3.08 5.67 -3.56
C CYS A 28 -2.02 6.38 -2.74
N ILE A 29 -0.83 6.52 -3.31
CA ILE A 29 0.25 7.32 -2.73
C ILE A 29 0.22 8.67 -3.41
N VAL A 30 0.14 9.75 -2.62
CA VAL A 30 -0.08 11.09 -3.16
C VAL A 30 1.13 12.02 -3.01
N SER A 31 2.13 11.65 -2.22
CA SER A 31 3.34 12.48 -2.07
C SER A 31 4.56 11.60 -1.95
N GLY A 32 5.73 12.16 -2.23
CA GLY A 32 7.01 11.44 -2.18
C GLY A 32 7.21 10.53 -3.38
N ASN A 33 6.40 9.50 -3.49
CA ASN A 33 6.43 8.54 -4.59
C ASN A 33 5.01 8.36 -5.14
N PRO A 34 4.44 9.38 -5.82
CA PRO A 34 3.03 9.30 -6.25
C PRO A 34 2.78 8.17 -7.21
N CYS A 35 1.84 7.31 -6.85
CA CYS A 35 1.39 6.22 -7.71
C CYS A 35 0.11 5.60 -7.14
N THR A 36 -0.58 4.82 -7.97
CA THR A 36 -1.75 4.07 -7.56
C THR A 36 -1.46 2.59 -7.78
N ILE A 37 -1.68 1.80 -6.74
CA ILE A 37 -1.43 0.36 -6.78
C ILE A 37 -2.75 -0.35 -6.55
N PRO A 38 -3.27 -1.07 -7.56
CA PRO A 38 -4.50 -1.84 -7.38
C PRO A 38 -4.29 -2.93 -6.34
N LEU A 39 -5.26 -3.06 -5.44
CA LEU A 39 -5.28 -4.17 -4.49
C LEU A 39 -5.85 -5.40 -5.18
N VAL A 40 -5.45 -6.56 -4.72
CA VAL A 40 -5.88 -7.84 -5.28
C VAL A 40 -6.77 -8.55 -4.26
N LYS A 41 -7.95 -8.98 -4.72
CA LYS A 41 -8.87 -9.72 -3.89
C LYS A 41 -8.25 -11.06 -3.51
N THR A 42 -8.36 -11.42 -2.23
CA THR A 42 -7.93 -12.74 -1.75
C THR A 42 -9.12 -13.70 -1.72
N ASP A 43 -8.86 -14.93 -1.31
CA ASP A 43 -9.92 -15.94 -1.14
C ASP A 43 -10.74 -15.73 0.13
N LYS A 44 -10.33 -14.82 1.01
CA LYS A 44 -11.08 -14.47 2.22
C LYS A 44 -12.01 -13.31 1.93
N PRO A 45 -13.26 -13.35 2.39
CA PRO A 45 -14.21 -12.26 2.18
C PRO A 45 -13.66 -10.93 2.71
N ASN A 46 -13.76 -9.91 1.88
CA ASN A 46 -13.37 -8.53 2.22
C ASN A 46 -11.90 -8.34 2.61
N VAL A 47 -11.06 -9.31 2.32
CA VAL A 47 -9.61 -9.17 2.53
C VAL A 47 -8.94 -8.97 1.18
N TRP A 48 -8.20 -7.85 1.07
CA TRP A 48 -7.53 -7.44 -0.16
C TRP A 48 -6.05 -7.24 0.09
N GLU A 49 -5.24 -7.70 -0.84
CA GLU A 49 -3.79 -7.67 -0.72
C GLU A 49 -3.20 -6.45 -1.40
N LEU A 50 -2.35 -5.74 -0.69
CA LEU A 50 -1.44 -4.77 -1.26
C LEU A 50 -0.10 -5.45 -1.43
N LYS A 51 0.39 -5.49 -2.67
CA LYS A 51 1.75 -5.94 -2.96
C LYS A 51 2.50 -4.82 -3.66
N ILE A 52 3.64 -4.43 -3.11
CA ILE A 52 4.55 -3.52 -3.78
C ILE A 52 5.80 -4.32 -4.09
N ALA A 53 5.99 -4.65 -5.36
CA ALA A 53 7.08 -5.53 -5.80
C ALA A 53 8.43 -4.85 -5.63
N LYS A 54 9.46 -5.65 -5.41
CA LYS A 54 10.84 -5.16 -5.24
C LYS A 54 11.30 -4.30 -6.41
N ASP A 55 10.83 -4.58 -7.62
CA ASP A 55 11.18 -3.77 -8.78
C ASP A 55 10.62 -2.35 -8.70
N THR A 56 9.54 -2.17 -7.95
CA THR A 56 8.97 -0.85 -7.68
C THR A 56 9.65 -0.21 -6.49
N THR A 57 9.83 -0.95 -5.39
CA THR A 57 10.39 -0.37 -4.16
C THR A 57 11.84 0.08 -4.35
N LYS A 58 12.60 -0.58 -5.19
CA LYS A 58 14.01 -0.20 -5.44
C LYS A 58 14.15 1.21 -6.01
N ASP A 59 13.13 1.69 -6.73
CA ASP A 59 13.13 3.00 -7.36
C ASP A 59 12.42 4.08 -6.53
N MET A 60 11.89 3.72 -5.39
CA MET A 60 11.22 4.68 -4.52
C MET A 60 12.22 5.56 -3.78
N TYR A 61 11.87 6.83 -3.62
CA TYR A 61 12.64 7.73 -2.78
C TYR A 61 12.40 7.40 -1.32
N VAL A 62 13.46 7.45 -0.53
CA VAL A 62 13.38 7.25 0.92
C VAL A 62 12.69 8.42 1.58
N GLY A 63 11.82 8.15 2.53
CA GLY A 63 11.09 9.17 3.27
C GLY A 63 9.63 8.80 3.45
N ASP A 64 8.89 9.76 4.01
CA ASP A 64 7.48 9.59 4.28
C ASP A 64 6.63 10.01 3.09
N CYS A 65 5.68 9.16 2.75
CA CYS A 65 4.70 9.43 1.71
C CYS A 65 3.31 9.45 2.33
N ARG A 66 2.48 10.39 1.92
CA ARG A 66 1.07 10.39 2.31
C ARG A 66 0.33 9.44 1.38
N CYS A 67 -0.62 8.72 1.94
CA CYS A 67 -1.39 7.74 1.18
C CYS A 67 -2.81 7.59 1.76
N TYR A 68 -3.65 6.94 0.99
CA TYR A 68 -4.99 6.54 1.41
C TYR A 68 -5.41 5.32 0.60
N THR A 69 -6.50 4.69 1.01
CA THR A 69 -7.07 3.56 0.28
C THR A 69 -8.45 3.94 -0.23
N LYS A 70 -8.69 3.69 -1.52
CA LYS A 70 -9.95 3.98 -2.18
C LYS A 70 -10.64 2.66 -2.49
N VAL A 71 -11.88 2.51 -2.04
CA VAL A 71 -12.66 1.28 -2.25
C VAL A 71 -13.94 1.62 -2.98
N GLU A 72 -14.20 0.91 -4.08
CA GLU A 72 -15.45 1.00 -4.80
C GLU A 72 -16.27 -0.25 -4.54
N TYR A 73 -17.52 -0.07 -4.08
CA TYR A 73 -18.43 -1.16 -3.80
C TYR A 73 -19.33 -1.45 -5.01
N ASN A 74 -19.91 -2.64 -5.05
CA ASN A 74 -20.78 -3.05 -6.16
C ASN A 74 -22.02 -2.15 -6.35
N ASN A 75 -22.44 -1.47 -5.28
CA ASN A 75 -23.54 -0.50 -5.35
C ASN A 75 -23.10 0.89 -5.83
N THR A 76 -21.90 0.99 -6.40
CA THR A 76 -21.28 2.22 -6.93
C THR A 76 -20.85 3.24 -5.88
N ILE A 77 -21.00 2.94 -4.59
CA ILE A 77 -20.49 3.81 -3.54
C ILE A 77 -18.96 3.69 -3.50
N VAL A 78 -18.31 4.84 -3.38
CA VAL A 78 -16.85 4.92 -3.24
C VAL A 78 -16.53 5.46 -1.85
N LYS A 79 -15.67 4.76 -1.12
CA LYS A 79 -15.21 5.21 0.21
C LYS A 79 -13.70 5.36 0.22
N ILE A 80 -13.26 6.35 0.98
CA ILE A 80 -11.84 6.61 1.21
C ILE A 80 -11.52 6.21 2.65
N PHE A 81 -10.52 5.36 2.82
CA PHE A 81 -10.06 4.91 4.13
C PHE A 81 -8.69 5.49 4.41
N THR A 82 -8.54 6.07 5.58
CA THR A 82 -7.31 6.76 5.99
C THR A 82 -6.66 6.16 7.22
N GLU A 83 -7.04 4.94 7.61
CA GLU A 83 -6.38 4.26 8.72
C GLU A 83 -4.90 4.09 8.42
N VAL A 84 -4.57 3.66 7.19
CA VAL A 84 -3.22 3.71 6.69
C VAL A 84 -3.09 5.01 5.93
N ASN A 85 -2.37 5.96 6.52
CA ASN A 85 -2.26 7.30 5.96
C ASN A 85 -0.81 7.72 5.66
N LYS A 86 0.15 6.87 6.00
CA LYS A 86 1.56 7.14 5.75
C LYS A 86 2.26 5.86 5.29
N LEU A 87 3.08 6.00 4.26
CA LEU A 87 3.99 4.96 3.81
C LEU A 87 5.39 5.50 4.00
N ARG A 88 6.18 4.81 4.82
CA ARG A 88 7.58 5.20 5.04
C ARG A 88 8.47 4.27 4.26
N VAL A 89 9.25 4.84 3.36
CA VAL A 89 10.23 4.09 2.58
C VAL A 89 11.57 4.25 3.27
N ASN A 90 12.19 3.13 3.63
CA ASN A 90 13.45 3.07 4.33
C ASN A 90 14.54 2.53 3.43
N TYR A 91 15.78 2.93 3.69
CA TYR A 91 16.92 2.30 3.03
C TYR A 91 16.95 0.83 3.38
N LYS A 92 17.37 0.03 2.41
CA LYS A 92 17.64 -1.36 2.69
C LYS A 92 18.80 -1.42 3.66
N TYR A 93 18.65 -2.25 4.70
CA TYR A 93 19.72 -2.44 5.66
C TYR A 93 20.98 -2.91 4.93
N ASN A 94 22.07 -2.23 5.18
CA ASN A 94 23.34 -2.52 4.52
C ASN A 94 24.42 -2.71 5.57
N LYS A 95 24.85 -3.94 5.75
CA LYS A 95 25.86 -4.26 6.74
C LYS A 95 27.19 -3.61 6.47
N GLU A 96 27.52 -3.42 5.22
CA GLU A 96 28.80 -2.79 4.86
C GLU A 96 28.88 -1.37 5.37
N SER A 97 27.77 -0.68 5.46
CA SER A 97 27.77 0.69 5.95
C SER A 97 28.05 0.78 7.44
N GLU A 98 28.01 -0.32 8.15
CA GLU A 98 28.23 -0.34 9.59
C GLU A 98 29.64 -0.74 9.98
N ASN A 99 30.41 -1.15 9.03
CA ASN A 99 31.77 -1.65 9.28
C ASN A 99 32.79 -0.56 9.21
#